data_e54ec7aeabae4bbcb6d1ce6e9c6d7ef2
#
_entry.id   e54ec7aeabae4bbcb6d1ce6e9c6d7ef2
#
_cell.length_a   1.000
_cell.length_b   1.000
_cell.length_c   1.000
_cell.angle_alpha   90.00
_cell.angle_beta   90.00
_cell.angle_gamma   90.00
#
_symmetry.space_group_name_H-M   'P 1'
#
loop_
_entity.id
_entity.type
_entity.pdbx_description
1 polymer ?
#
loop_
_entity_poly.entity_id
_entity_poly.type
_entity_poly.pdbx_seq_one_letter_code
_entity_poly.pdbx_strand_id
1 'polypeptide(L)'
;MDAARKGIITKEMECVAAKEHMDINELVKLVACGQVIIPANKNHKCLDPNGIGSMLRTKINVNLGTSRDCVDLDMELDKVNNAVKMGAEAIMDLSSFGDTQKFRRKLTTECPAIIGTVPIYDAVVYYHKALKEITAKEWLDIVRMHAKDGVDFMTIHCGINKATAKKFRADKRLMNIVSRGGSIIYAWMEMTGNENPFFEYYDEVLDICREYDVTMSLGDACRPGCIMDASDISQIEELVTLGELTRRAWEKDVQVMIEGPGHMPINQIQANMEIQKTICKGAPFYVLGPLVTDIAPGYDHITSAIGGAIAATYGASFLCYVTPAEHLRLPDLNDVKEGIIAARIAAHAADIAKGVPGAIDWDLKMDKARRVLDWDAQFDAAIDPEKARRYRQEAKPEKEDTCSMCGNFCAVKNMNKIMDGEIVSIFDE
;
A
#
# COMPACT_ATOMS: atom_id res chain seq x y z
N MET A 1 -19.06 -4.42 6.26
CA MET A 1 -20.07 -3.96 5.27
C MET A 1 -21.49 -4.26 5.73
N ASP A 2 -21.86 -5.46 6.11
CA ASP A 2 -23.22 -5.85 6.58
C ASP A 2 -23.72 -4.93 7.73
N ALA A 3 -22.92 -4.71 8.77
CA ALA A 3 -23.26 -3.82 9.87
C ALA A 3 -23.57 -2.39 9.39
N ALA A 4 -22.72 -1.84 8.52
CA ALA A 4 -22.91 -0.48 7.97
C ALA A 4 -24.20 -0.37 7.15
N ARG A 5 -24.54 -1.37 6.35
CA ARG A 5 -25.81 -1.42 5.58
C ARG A 5 -27.05 -1.48 6.47
N LYS A 6 -26.91 -2.05 7.67
CA LYS A 6 -27.96 -2.08 8.70
C LYS A 6 -27.98 -0.83 9.59
N GLY A 7 -27.09 0.13 9.35
CA GLY A 7 -26.95 1.32 10.19
C GLY A 7 -26.35 1.04 11.56
N ILE A 8 -25.67 -0.09 11.73
CA ILE A 8 -24.99 -0.47 12.97
C ILE A 8 -23.55 0.08 12.94
N ILE A 9 -23.23 0.92 13.89
CA ILE A 9 -21.89 1.48 14.09
C ILE A 9 -21.08 0.47 14.89
N THR A 10 -19.92 0.06 14.36
CA THR A 10 -18.98 -0.83 15.06
C THR A 10 -17.86 -0.03 15.72
N LYS A 11 -17.12 -0.65 16.64
CA LYS A 11 -15.97 -0.03 17.30
C LYS A 11 -14.87 0.38 16.30
N GLU A 12 -14.68 -0.43 15.27
CA GLU A 12 -13.72 -0.16 14.19
C GLU A 12 -14.11 1.11 13.41
N MET A 13 -15.40 1.29 13.13
CA MET A 13 -15.92 2.51 12.48
C MET A 13 -15.72 3.74 13.37
N GLU A 14 -16.01 3.65 14.67
CA GLU A 14 -15.77 4.74 15.62
C GLU A 14 -14.30 5.14 15.67
N CYS A 15 -13.40 4.15 15.75
CA CYS A 15 -11.96 4.36 15.76
C CYS A 15 -11.47 5.05 14.47
N VAL A 16 -11.91 4.57 13.31
CA VAL A 16 -11.53 5.15 12.01
C VAL A 16 -12.08 6.56 11.86
N ALA A 17 -13.35 6.82 12.22
CA ALA A 17 -13.95 8.16 12.16
C ALA A 17 -13.17 9.17 13.01
N ALA A 18 -12.74 8.76 14.21
CA ALA A 18 -11.93 9.60 15.10
C ALA A 18 -10.53 9.89 14.50
N LYS A 19 -9.86 8.89 13.95
CA LYS A 19 -8.53 9.04 13.33
C LYS A 19 -8.54 9.91 12.07
N GLU A 20 -9.62 9.84 11.31
CA GLU A 20 -9.79 10.56 10.04
C GLU A 20 -10.51 11.91 10.19
N HIS A 21 -10.90 12.29 11.41
CA HIS A 21 -11.68 13.50 11.69
C HIS A 21 -12.94 13.59 10.83
N MET A 22 -13.59 12.44 10.57
CA MET A 22 -14.77 12.31 9.70
C MET A 22 -16.03 12.11 10.52
N ASP A 23 -17.17 12.63 10.03
CA ASP A 23 -18.48 12.31 10.61
C ASP A 23 -18.76 10.81 10.51
N ILE A 24 -19.19 10.21 11.61
CA ILE A 24 -19.39 8.75 11.69
C ILE A 24 -20.49 8.26 10.73
N ASN A 25 -21.55 9.06 10.50
CA ASN A 25 -22.62 8.67 9.59
C ASN A 25 -22.18 8.73 8.13
N GLU A 26 -21.26 9.65 7.80
CA GLU A 26 -20.63 9.71 6.49
C GLU A 26 -19.73 8.49 6.26
N LEU A 27 -18.88 8.14 7.23
CA LEU A 27 -18.07 6.93 7.17
C LEU A 27 -18.93 5.67 6.98
N VAL A 28 -20.01 5.52 7.76
CA VAL A 28 -20.92 4.38 7.65
C VAL A 28 -21.52 4.27 6.24
N LYS A 29 -21.91 5.38 5.62
CA LYS A 29 -22.41 5.40 4.23
C LYS A 29 -21.34 4.92 3.24
N LEU A 30 -20.09 5.40 3.38
CA LEU A 30 -18.98 5.02 2.51
C LEU A 30 -18.62 3.53 2.65
N VAL A 31 -18.66 3.00 3.87
CA VAL A 31 -18.47 1.55 4.12
C VAL A 31 -19.64 0.73 3.57
N ALA A 32 -20.88 1.20 3.74
CA ALA A 32 -22.08 0.52 3.26
C ALA A 32 -22.10 0.37 1.72
N CYS A 33 -21.62 1.39 1.00
CA CYS A 33 -21.54 1.37 -0.48
C CYS A 33 -20.21 0.80 -1.02
N GLY A 34 -19.25 0.41 -0.16
CA GLY A 34 -17.99 -0.22 -0.54
C GLY A 34 -16.90 0.75 -1.01
N GLN A 35 -17.07 2.06 -0.84
CA GLN A 35 -16.07 3.07 -1.19
C GLN A 35 -15.00 3.28 -0.10
N VAL A 36 -15.25 2.77 1.10
CA VAL A 36 -14.30 2.64 2.20
C VAL A 36 -14.36 1.22 2.73
N ILE A 37 -13.20 0.66 3.02
CA ILE A 37 -13.03 -0.61 3.72
C ILE A 37 -12.33 -0.38 5.04
N ILE A 38 -12.61 -1.25 6.00
CA ILE A 38 -11.91 -1.33 7.28
C ILE A 38 -11.48 -2.78 7.44
N PRO A 39 -10.26 -3.15 6.97
CA PRO A 39 -9.76 -4.51 7.13
C PRO A 39 -9.59 -4.83 8.62
N ALA A 40 -10.37 -5.75 9.13
CA ALA A 40 -10.41 -6.08 10.56
C ALA A 40 -10.95 -7.49 10.77
N ASN A 41 -10.07 -8.49 10.71
CA ASN A 41 -10.44 -9.87 10.95
C ASN A 41 -10.88 -10.06 12.42
N LYS A 42 -11.98 -10.76 12.62
CA LYS A 42 -12.52 -11.04 13.96
C LYS A 42 -11.53 -11.76 14.90
N ASN A 43 -10.50 -12.41 14.35
CA ASN A 43 -9.47 -13.13 15.10
C ASN A 43 -8.22 -12.27 15.40
N HIS A 44 -8.05 -11.10 14.76
CA HIS A 44 -6.96 -10.17 15.02
C HIS A 44 -7.31 -9.26 16.22
N LYS A 45 -6.90 -9.64 17.42
CA LYS A 45 -7.37 -9.00 18.67
C LYS A 45 -6.62 -7.73 19.07
N CYS A 46 -5.39 -7.56 18.60
CA CYS A 46 -4.56 -6.39 18.92
C CYS A 46 -4.62 -5.30 17.82
N LEU A 47 -5.44 -5.48 16.79
CA LEU A 47 -5.58 -4.54 15.68
C LEU A 47 -5.97 -3.14 16.17
N ASP A 48 -5.24 -2.14 15.69
CA ASP A 48 -5.60 -0.73 15.73
C ASP A 48 -6.19 -0.32 14.36
N PRO A 49 -7.51 -0.36 14.16
CA PRO A 49 -8.11 -0.35 12.85
C PRO A 49 -7.86 0.96 12.09
N ASN A 50 -7.63 0.85 10.79
CA ASN A 50 -7.53 1.95 9.85
C ASN A 50 -8.51 1.76 8.68
N GLY A 51 -9.07 2.85 8.19
CA GLY A 51 -9.90 2.87 6.99
C GLY A 51 -9.08 3.13 5.74
N ILE A 52 -9.46 2.49 4.63
CA ILE A 52 -8.84 2.68 3.32
C ILE A 52 -9.96 3.02 2.32
N GLY A 53 -9.86 4.16 1.64
CA GLY A 53 -10.87 4.53 0.66
C GLY A 53 -11.09 6.02 0.47
N SER A 54 -12.25 6.33 -0.08
CA SER A 54 -12.62 7.68 -0.46
C SER A 54 -12.70 8.62 0.74
N MET A 55 -12.23 9.85 0.56
CA MET A 55 -12.23 10.93 1.55
C MET A 55 -11.35 10.71 2.79
N LEU A 56 -10.65 9.60 2.88
CA LEU A 56 -9.70 9.31 3.94
C LEU A 56 -8.28 9.67 3.51
N ARG A 57 -7.38 9.80 4.49
CA ARG A 57 -5.94 9.90 4.21
C ARG A 57 -5.49 8.70 3.38
N THR A 58 -4.52 8.92 2.51
CA THR A 58 -3.87 7.83 1.76
C THR A 58 -3.04 6.99 2.71
N LYS A 59 -3.26 5.67 2.71
CA LYS A 59 -2.54 4.72 3.56
C LYS A 59 -1.38 4.10 2.81
N ILE A 60 -0.39 3.62 3.56
CA ILE A 60 0.74 2.87 3.00
C ILE A 60 0.76 1.43 3.51
N ASN A 61 1.17 0.53 2.63
CA ASN A 61 1.43 -0.86 2.94
C ASN A 61 2.92 -1.18 2.81
N VAL A 62 3.46 -1.90 3.78
CA VAL A 62 4.85 -2.34 3.81
C VAL A 62 4.91 -3.84 3.56
N ASN A 63 5.54 -4.24 2.45
CA ASN A 63 5.81 -5.63 2.12
C ASN A 63 7.08 -6.11 2.82
N LEU A 64 7.02 -7.30 3.38
CA LEU A 64 8.17 -7.99 3.96
C LEU A 64 7.95 -9.51 3.88
N GLY A 65 8.88 -10.29 4.36
CA GLY A 65 8.73 -11.74 4.42
C GLY A 65 9.99 -12.48 4.04
N THR A 66 10.02 -13.76 4.41
CA THR A 66 11.15 -14.64 4.18
C THR A 66 11.15 -15.23 2.77
N SER A 67 12.34 -15.50 2.27
CA SER A 67 12.58 -16.24 1.03
C SER A 67 13.52 -17.43 1.29
N ARG A 68 13.69 -18.33 0.31
CA ARG A 68 14.57 -19.49 0.44
C ARG A 68 16.01 -19.11 0.80
N ASP A 69 16.47 -17.99 0.27
CA ASP A 69 17.86 -17.54 0.44
C ASP A 69 18.05 -16.62 1.67
N CYS A 70 16.94 -16.21 2.31
CA CYS A 70 16.94 -15.33 3.48
C CYS A 70 15.79 -15.72 4.42
N VAL A 71 16.10 -16.53 5.45
CA VAL A 71 15.14 -17.07 6.43
C VAL A 71 15.50 -16.55 7.83
N ASP A 72 15.39 -15.25 8.03
CA ASP A 72 15.64 -14.61 9.34
C ASP A 72 14.34 -13.97 9.84
N LEU A 73 13.61 -14.73 10.66
CA LEU A 73 12.33 -14.29 11.22
C LEU A 73 12.49 -13.16 12.23
N ASP A 74 13.61 -13.09 12.95
CA ASP A 74 13.85 -12.03 13.93
C ASP A 74 14.12 -10.71 13.20
N MET A 75 14.90 -10.73 12.11
CA MET A 75 15.09 -9.58 11.25
C MET A 75 13.75 -9.11 10.63
N GLU A 76 12.89 -10.03 10.17
CA GLU A 76 11.57 -9.67 9.63
C GLU A 76 10.67 -9.03 10.70
N LEU A 77 10.72 -9.50 11.95
CA LEU A 77 10.00 -8.86 13.07
C LEU A 77 10.55 -7.46 13.40
N ASP A 78 11.85 -7.28 13.32
CA ASP A 78 12.45 -5.95 13.49
C ASP A 78 12.00 -4.99 12.39
N LYS A 79 11.88 -5.45 11.13
CA LYS A 79 11.29 -4.67 10.05
C LYS A 79 9.84 -4.30 10.33
N VAL A 80 9.02 -5.24 10.83
CA VAL A 80 7.63 -4.98 11.23
C VAL A 80 7.56 -3.89 12.30
N ASN A 81 8.33 -4.05 13.39
CA ASN A 81 8.33 -3.11 14.52
C ASN A 81 8.75 -1.71 14.06
N ASN A 82 9.78 -1.61 13.23
CA ASN A 82 10.23 -0.34 12.67
C ASN A 82 9.17 0.27 11.74
N ALA A 83 8.54 -0.52 10.87
CA ALA A 83 7.51 -0.04 9.96
C ALA A 83 6.31 0.55 10.72
N VAL A 84 5.82 -0.15 11.74
CA VAL A 84 4.73 0.31 12.62
C VAL A 84 5.13 1.60 13.35
N LYS A 85 6.32 1.65 13.94
CA LYS A 85 6.85 2.86 14.60
C LYS A 85 6.95 4.05 13.65
N MET A 86 7.23 3.80 12.38
CA MET A 86 7.31 4.82 11.34
C MET A 86 5.94 5.18 10.74
N GLY A 87 4.85 4.58 11.22
CA GLY A 87 3.48 4.92 10.88
C GLY A 87 2.94 4.19 9.64
N ALA A 88 3.46 3.01 9.32
CA ALA A 88 2.83 2.12 8.34
C ALA A 88 1.47 1.64 8.87
N GLU A 89 0.41 1.81 8.11
CA GLU A 89 -0.93 1.38 8.48
C GLU A 89 -1.16 -0.11 8.23
N ALA A 90 -0.41 -0.70 7.29
CA ALA A 90 -0.52 -2.10 6.96
C ALA A 90 0.85 -2.75 6.73
N ILE A 91 0.92 -4.02 7.07
CA ILE A 91 2.05 -4.92 6.83
C ILE A 91 1.55 -6.09 5.98
N MET A 92 2.21 -6.37 4.87
CA MET A 92 1.89 -7.51 4.02
C MET A 92 3.01 -8.55 4.10
N ASP A 93 2.69 -9.71 4.67
CA ASP A 93 3.58 -10.85 4.74
C ASP A 93 3.60 -11.59 3.40
N LEU A 94 4.71 -11.49 2.70
CA LEU A 94 5.00 -12.16 1.43
C LEU A 94 5.91 -13.37 1.59
N SER A 95 6.01 -13.91 2.79
CA SER A 95 6.85 -15.08 3.08
C SER A 95 6.50 -16.25 2.16
N SER A 96 7.53 -16.84 1.57
CA SER A 96 7.44 -17.96 0.65
C SER A 96 8.31 -19.15 1.06
N PHE A 97 8.89 -19.10 2.27
CA PHE A 97 9.74 -20.16 2.81
C PHE A 97 9.79 -20.15 4.33
N GLY A 98 9.99 -21.33 4.94
CA GLY A 98 10.03 -21.49 6.38
C GLY A 98 8.66 -21.79 7.00
N ASP A 99 8.54 -21.58 8.32
CA ASP A 99 7.25 -21.74 9.03
C ASP A 99 6.41 -20.46 8.91
N THR A 100 5.84 -20.27 7.71
CA THR A 100 5.04 -19.11 7.34
C THR A 100 3.80 -18.97 8.24
N GLN A 101 3.18 -20.08 8.64
CA GLN A 101 1.99 -20.06 9.50
C GLN A 101 2.32 -19.54 10.90
N LYS A 102 3.45 -19.95 11.47
CA LYS A 102 3.89 -19.48 12.78
C LYS A 102 4.18 -17.98 12.75
N PHE A 103 4.85 -17.52 11.70
CA PHE A 103 5.15 -16.10 11.53
C PHE A 103 3.86 -15.28 11.40
N ARG A 104 2.95 -15.68 10.53
CA ARG A 104 1.64 -15.04 10.31
C ARG A 104 0.83 -14.95 11.61
N ARG A 105 0.74 -16.04 12.39
CA ARG A 105 0.05 -16.04 13.70
C ARG A 105 0.71 -15.11 14.69
N LYS A 106 2.03 -14.98 14.67
CA LYS A 106 2.74 -14.03 15.52
C LYS A 106 2.37 -12.59 15.13
N LEU A 107 2.35 -12.27 13.84
CA LEU A 107 1.92 -10.95 13.35
C LEU A 107 0.50 -10.61 13.80
N THR A 108 -0.47 -11.50 13.58
CA THR A 108 -1.89 -11.26 13.96
C THR A 108 -2.15 -11.29 15.46
N THR A 109 -1.17 -11.68 16.27
CA THR A 109 -1.27 -11.68 17.73
C THR A 109 -0.59 -10.46 18.37
N GLU A 110 0.49 -9.96 17.79
CA GLU A 110 1.37 -8.96 18.40
C GLU A 110 1.40 -7.62 17.66
N CYS A 111 1.14 -7.59 16.35
CA CYS A 111 1.24 -6.38 15.54
C CYS A 111 -0.10 -5.63 15.49
N PRO A 112 -0.16 -4.33 15.84
CA PRO A 112 -1.40 -3.55 15.80
C PRO A 112 -1.76 -3.05 14.38
N ALA A 113 -0.87 -3.16 13.40
CA ALA A 113 -1.16 -2.77 12.02
C ALA A 113 -2.04 -3.80 11.31
N ILE A 114 -2.73 -3.38 10.26
CA ILE A 114 -3.47 -4.27 9.37
C ILE A 114 -2.52 -5.31 8.78
N ILE A 115 -2.84 -6.59 8.84
CA ILE A 115 -2.03 -7.69 8.30
C ILE A 115 -2.64 -8.22 7.00
N GLY A 116 -1.85 -8.14 5.93
CA GLY A 116 -2.17 -8.72 4.63
C GLY A 116 -1.32 -9.92 4.28
N THR A 117 -1.84 -10.80 3.42
CA THR A 117 -1.09 -11.95 2.88
C THR A 117 -1.49 -12.28 1.44
N VAL A 118 -0.69 -13.13 0.79
CA VAL A 118 -0.99 -13.70 -0.52
C VAL A 118 -1.06 -15.23 -0.39
N PRO A 119 -2.23 -15.83 -0.13
CA PRO A 119 -2.38 -17.25 0.21
C PRO A 119 -1.77 -18.21 -0.81
N ILE A 120 -1.76 -17.84 -2.09
CA ILE A 120 -1.20 -18.69 -3.16
C ILE A 120 0.29 -19.00 -2.96
N TYR A 121 1.06 -18.15 -2.27
CA TYR A 121 2.48 -18.42 -1.99
C TYR A 121 2.64 -19.57 -1.02
N ASP A 122 1.75 -19.66 -0.05
CA ASP A 122 1.80 -20.66 1.01
C ASP A 122 1.38 -22.05 0.52
N ALA A 123 0.48 -22.15 -0.46
CA ALA A 123 -0.04 -23.43 -0.94
C ALA A 123 1.06 -24.35 -1.46
N VAL A 124 2.00 -23.81 -2.24
CA VAL A 124 3.13 -24.59 -2.78
C VAL A 124 4.06 -25.07 -1.66
N VAL A 125 4.29 -24.20 -0.67
CA VAL A 125 5.17 -24.47 0.49
C VAL A 125 4.51 -25.48 1.43
N TYR A 126 3.24 -25.29 1.75
CA TYR A 126 2.50 -26.08 2.74
C TYR A 126 2.26 -27.53 2.28
N TYR A 127 1.86 -27.73 1.02
CA TYR A 127 1.53 -29.08 0.53
C TYR A 127 2.74 -29.87 0.05
N HIS A 128 3.89 -29.23 -0.18
CA HIS A 128 5.10 -29.89 -0.74
C HIS A 128 4.82 -30.72 -2.00
N LYS A 129 3.89 -30.25 -2.85
CA LYS A 129 3.46 -30.89 -4.09
C LYS A 129 3.97 -30.15 -5.31
N ALA A 130 4.02 -30.84 -6.44
CA ALA A 130 4.19 -30.16 -7.73
C ALA A 130 2.96 -29.27 -7.99
N LEU A 131 3.18 -28.10 -8.56
CA LEU A 131 2.12 -27.10 -8.79
C LEU A 131 0.86 -27.70 -9.44
N LYS A 132 1.02 -28.54 -10.47
CA LYS A 132 -0.09 -29.21 -11.18
C LYS A 132 -0.89 -30.21 -10.33
N GLU A 133 -0.36 -30.64 -9.19
CA GLU A 133 -0.98 -31.63 -8.30
C GLU A 133 -1.81 -30.98 -7.20
N ILE A 134 -1.71 -29.65 -7.05
CA ILE A 134 -2.53 -28.91 -6.10
C ILE A 134 -3.95 -28.83 -6.66
N THR A 135 -4.90 -29.33 -5.88
CA THR A 135 -6.32 -29.36 -6.27
C THR A 135 -7.01 -28.02 -5.99
N ALA A 136 -8.12 -27.75 -6.66
CA ALA A 136 -8.95 -26.56 -6.40
C ALA A 136 -9.34 -26.45 -4.91
N LYS A 137 -9.69 -27.58 -4.28
CA LYS A 137 -10.01 -27.60 -2.85
C LYS A 137 -8.82 -27.17 -1.98
N GLU A 138 -7.61 -27.62 -2.27
CA GLU A 138 -6.42 -27.26 -1.52
C GLU A 138 -6.10 -25.75 -1.66
N TRP A 139 -6.36 -25.14 -2.82
CA TRP A 139 -6.27 -23.68 -2.97
C TRP A 139 -7.25 -22.95 -2.04
N LEU A 140 -8.47 -23.41 -1.90
CA LEU A 140 -9.47 -22.82 -1.01
C LEU A 140 -9.16 -23.09 0.48
N ASP A 141 -8.64 -24.27 0.80
CA ASP A 141 -8.25 -24.62 2.17
C ASP A 141 -7.12 -23.71 2.69
N ILE A 142 -6.17 -23.30 1.85
CA ILE A 142 -5.14 -22.32 2.21
C ILE A 142 -5.74 -20.94 2.48
N VAL A 143 -6.69 -20.48 1.64
CA VAL A 143 -7.41 -19.21 1.89
C VAL A 143 -8.09 -19.23 3.26
N ARG A 144 -8.78 -20.33 3.57
CA ARG A 144 -9.44 -20.53 4.88
C ARG A 144 -8.45 -20.57 6.03
N MET A 145 -7.28 -21.16 5.84
CA MET A 145 -6.22 -21.21 6.85
C MET A 145 -5.74 -19.78 7.20
N HIS A 146 -5.44 -18.95 6.20
CA HIS A 146 -5.03 -17.57 6.41
C HIS A 146 -6.12 -16.74 7.11
N ALA A 147 -7.37 -16.88 6.69
CA ALA A 147 -8.49 -16.19 7.32
C ALA A 147 -8.64 -16.59 8.80
N LYS A 148 -8.50 -17.88 9.11
CA LYS A 148 -8.57 -18.41 10.48
C LYS A 148 -7.41 -17.92 11.35
N ASP A 149 -6.22 -17.75 10.77
CA ASP A 149 -5.02 -17.26 11.46
C ASP A 149 -5.11 -15.75 11.81
N GLY A 150 -6.15 -15.03 11.37
CA GLY A 150 -6.41 -13.65 11.77
C GLY A 150 -5.97 -12.59 10.77
N VAL A 151 -5.66 -12.97 9.52
CA VAL A 151 -5.26 -12.03 8.46
C VAL A 151 -6.42 -11.10 8.10
N ASP A 152 -6.18 -9.79 8.02
CA ASP A 152 -7.21 -8.77 7.82
C ASP A 152 -7.59 -8.60 6.35
N PHE A 153 -6.62 -8.76 5.44
CA PHE A 153 -6.89 -8.79 4.01
C PHE A 153 -6.04 -9.83 3.29
N MET A 154 -6.57 -10.37 2.21
CA MET A 154 -5.86 -11.35 1.39
C MET A 154 -5.87 -10.94 -0.08
N THR A 155 -4.71 -10.97 -0.72
CA THR A 155 -4.61 -10.80 -2.17
C THR A 155 -4.91 -12.10 -2.88
N ILE A 156 -5.98 -12.09 -3.66
CA ILE A 156 -6.49 -13.25 -4.43
C ILE A 156 -6.54 -12.88 -5.92
N HIS A 157 -5.76 -13.57 -6.73
CA HIS A 157 -5.68 -13.33 -8.19
C HIS A 157 -6.80 -14.05 -8.94
N CYS A 158 -8.04 -13.58 -8.75
CA CYS A 158 -9.22 -14.14 -9.40
C CYS A 158 -9.60 -13.46 -10.73
N GLY A 159 -8.94 -12.35 -11.10
CA GLY A 159 -9.19 -11.65 -12.36
C GLY A 159 -8.70 -12.40 -13.60
N ILE A 160 -7.58 -13.14 -13.46
CA ILE A 160 -7.09 -13.99 -14.55
C ILE A 160 -7.90 -15.29 -14.61
N ASN A 161 -8.61 -15.49 -15.72
CA ASN A 161 -9.42 -16.68 -16.02
C ASN A 161 -9.10 -17.16 -17.45
N LYS A 162 -9.73 -18.23 -17.93
CA LYS A 162 -9.48 -18.75 -19.29
C LYS A 162 -9.70 -17.70 -20.40
N ALA A 163 -10.67 -16.81 -20.22
CA ALA A 163 -10.95 -15.76 -21.21
C ALA A 163 -9.86 -14.68 -21.21
N THR A 164 -9.49 -14.17 -20.04
CA THR A 164 -8.39 -13.18 -19.90
C THR A 164 -7.04 -13.80 -20.27
N ALA A 165 -6.77 -15.06 -19.90
CA ALA A 165 -5.56 -15.80 -20.27
C ALA A 165 -5.43 -15.96 -21.81
N LYS A 166 -6.55 -16.21 -22.52
CA LYS A 166 -6.54 -16.27 -23.98
C LYS A 166 -6.18 -14.93 -24.62
N LYS A 167 -6.68 -13.82 -24.07
CA LYS A 167 -6.35 -12.47 -24.53
C LYS A 167 -4.90 -12.12 -24.22
N PHE A 168 -4.44 -12.42 -23.01
CA PHE A 168 -3.04 -12.25 -22.61
C PHE A 168 -2.07 -12.96 -23.57
N ARG A 169 -2.36 -14.19 -23.99
CA ARG A 169 -1.51 -14.90 -24.98
C ARG A 169 -1.49 -14.24 -26.36
N ALA A 170 -2.57 -13.59 -26.76
CA ALA A 170 -2.66 -12.86 -28.03
C ALA A 170 -1.96 -11.50 -27.96
N ASP A 171 -1.85 -10.93 -26.78
CA ASP A 171 -1.21 -9.66 -26.48
C ASP A 171 0.29 -9.90 -26.28
N LYS A 172 1.09 -9.34 -27.16
CA LYS A 172 2.56 -9.57 -27.15
C LYS A 172 3.24 -8.63 -26.17
N ARG A 173 2.99 -8.82 -24.87
CA ARG A 173 3.64 -8.07 -23.81
C ARG A 173 5.16 -8.27 -23.82
N LEU A 174 5.87 -7.21 -23.44
CA LEU A 174 7.34 -7.25 -23.33
C LEU A 174 7.77 -8.05 -22.09
N MET A 175 7.11 -7.84 -20.94
CA MET A 175 7.48 -8.46 -19.65
C MET A 175 6.57 -9.61 -19.21
N ASN A 176 5.59 -10.00 -20.01
CA ASN A 176 4.62 -11.04 -19.67
C ASN A 176 3.88 -10.77 -18.32
N ILE A 177 3.72 -11.79 -17.47
CA ILE A 177 3.13 -11.69 -16.13
C ILE A 177 4.25 -11.54 -15.11
N VAL A 178 4.34 -10.39 -14.47
CA VAL A 178 5.35 -10.09 -13.42
C VAL A 178 4.79 -10.26 -12.01
N SER A 179 3.47 -10.35 -11.86
CA SER A 179 2.85 -10.69 -10.59
C SER A 179 3.20 -12.12 -10.19
N ARG A 180 3.86 -12.32 -9.04
CA ARG A 180 4.25 -13.65 -8.56
C ARG A 180 3.02 -14.54 -8.38
N GLY A 181 1.97 -14.06 -7.72
CA GLY A 181 0.73 -14.82 -7.54
C GLY A 181 -0.01 -15.05 -8.86
N GLY A 182 -0.07 -14.04 -9.72
CA GLY A 182 -0.63 -14.15 -11.06
C GLY A 182 0.08 -15.18 -11.92
N SER A 183 1.42 -15.23 -11.91
CA SER A 183 2.19 -16.21 -12.67
C SER A 183 2.02 -17.64 -12.16
N ILE A 184 1.91 -17.84 -10.84
CA ILE A 184 1.67 -19.17 -10.25
C ILE A 184 0.32 -19.71 -10.69
N ILE A 185 -0.76 -18.92 -10.57
CA ILE A 185 -2.10 -19.40 -10.94
C ILE A 185 -2.22 -19.57 -12.46
N TYR A 186 -1.63 -18.68 -13.25
CA TYR A 186 -1.59 -18.82 -14.71
C TYR A 186 -0.87 -20.12 -15.11
N ALA A 187 0.30 -20.40 -14.52
CA ALA A 187 1.03 -21.63 -14.77
C ALA A 187 0.22 -22.88 -14.39
N TRP A 188 -0.52 -22.85 -13.25
CA TRP A 188 -1.39 -23.94 -12.85
C TRP A 188 -2.52 -24.17 -13.86
N MET A 189 -3.17 -23.11 -14.33
CA MET A 189 -4.20 -23.19 -15.37
C MET A 189 -3.67 -23.81 -16.66
N GLU A 190 -2.47 -23.41 -17.09
CA GLU A 190 -1.82 -23.95 -18.29
C GLU A 190 -1.45 -25.43 -18.17
N MET A 191 -0.90 -25.83 -17.02
CA MET A 191 -0.46 -27.21 -16.79
C MET A 191 -1.63 -28.19 -16.62
N THR A 192 -2.75 -27.72 -16.07
CA THR A 192 -3.91 -28.58 -15.76
C THR A 192 -5.01 -28.48 -16.81
N GLY A 193 -5.06 -27.41 -17.58
CA GLY A 193 -6.16 -27.12 -18.49
C GLY A 193 -7.45 -26.70 -17.76
N ASN A 194 -7.42 -26.53 -16.42
CA ASN A 194 -8.57 -26.13 -15.61
C ASN A 194 -8.75 -24.61 -15.58
N GLU A 195 -9.93 -24.18 -15.11
CA GLU A 195 -10.19 -22.77 -14.81
C GLU A 195 -9.45 -22.37 -13.53
N ASN A 196 -9.18 -21.07 -13.38
CA ASN A 196 -8.67 -20.51 -12.14
C ASN A 196 -9.62 -20.84 -10.97
N PRO A 197 -9.18 -21.60 -9.96
CA PRO A 197 -10.07 -22.05 -8.88
C PRO A 197 -10.61 -20.88 -8.05
N PHE A 198 -9.89 -19.76 -7.93
CA PHE A 198 -10.39 -18.59 -7.24
C PHE A 198 -11.46 -17.81 -8.02
N PHE A 199 -11.49 -17.97 -9.34
CA PHE A 199 -12.56 -17.46 -10.21
C PHE A 199 -13.74 -18.43 -10.25
N GLU A 200 -13.48 -19.72 -10.45
CA GLU A 200 -14.51 -20.76 -10.57
C GLU A 200 -15.31 -20.91 -9.26
N TYR A 201 -14.62 -20.95 -8.12
CA TYR A 201 -15.21 -21.08 -6.78
C TYR A 201 -15.24 -19.75 -6.02
N TYR A 202 -15.44 -18.63 -6.73
CA TYR A 202 -15.38 -17.30 -6.15
C TYR A 202 -16.35 -17.11 -4.98
N ASP A 203 -17.55 -17.67 -5.08
CA ASP A 203 -18.56 -17.58 -4.02
C ASP A 203 -18.14 -18.29 -2.73
N GLU A 204 -17.38 -19.38 -2.82
CA GLU A 204 -16.83 -20.07 -1.66
C GLU A 204 -15.70 -19.26 -1.02
N VAL A 205 -14.88 -18.58 -1.83
CA VAL A 205 -13.87 -17.64 -1.33
C VAL A 205 -14.54 -16.47 -0.59
N LEU A 206 -15.63 -15.93 -1.13
CA LEU A 206 -16.42 -14.87 -0.48
C LEU A 206 -17.03 -15.33 0.84
N ASP A 207 -17.53 -16.57 0.90
CA ASP A 207 -18.09 -17.15 2.13
C ASP A 207 -17.03 -17.29 3.23
N ILE A 208 -15.76 -17.63 2.85
CA ILE A 208 -14.63 -17.63 3.78
C ILE A 208 -14.35 -16.20 4.27
N CYS A 209 -14.25 -15.24 3.35
CA CYS A 209 -14.00 -13.84 3.72
C CYS A 209 -15.08 -13.30 4.65
N ARG A 210 -16.35 -13.58 4.38
CA ARG A 210 -17.48 -13.18 5.23
C ARG A 210 -17.45 -13.83 6.61
N GLU A 211 -17.10 -15.12 6.68
CA GLU A 211 -17.04 -15.86 7.96
C GLU A 211 -16.04 -15.24 8.94
N TYR A 212 -14.90 -14.73 8.45
CA TYR A 212 -13.81 -14.18 9.28
C TYR A 212 -13.73 -12.67 9.26
N ASP A 213 -14.57 -11.98 8.48
CA ASP A 213 -14.53 -10.53 8.20
C ASP A 213 -13.19 -10.09 7.57
N VAL A 214 -12.75 -10.85 6.59
CA VAL A 214 -11.54 -10.58 5.82
C VAL A 214 -11.88 -9.69 4.63
N THR A 215 -11.11 -8.63 4.41
CA THR A 215 -11.19 -7.84 3.19
C THR A 215 -10.50 -8.57 2.05
N MET A 216 -11.16 -8.66 0.89
CA MET A 216 -10.54 -9.20 -0.31
C MET A 216 -9.77 -8.11 -1.06
N SER A 217 -8.48 -8.31 -1.28
CA SER A 217 -7.69 -7.57 -2.24
C SER A 217 -7.71 -8.33 -3.57
N LEU A 218 -8.40 -7.80 -4.56
CA LEU A 218 -8.50 -8.42 -5.88
C LEU A 218 -7.20 -8.17 -6.63
N GLY A 219 -6.36 -9.21 -6.70
CA GLY A 219 -5.00 -9.15 -7.23
C GLY A 219 -4.95 -8.95 -8.74
N ASP A 220 -4.02 -8.13 -9.19
CA ASP A 220 -3.77 -7.78 -10.58
C ASP A 220 -2.68 -8.68 -11.20
N ALA A 221 -3.06 -9.84 -11.69
CA ALA A 221 -2.12 -10.76 -12.36
C ALA A 221 -1.46 -10.10 -13.58
N CYS A 222 -2.20 -9.27 -14.30
CA CYS A 222 -1.77 -8.60 -15.52
C CYS A 222 -1.27 -7.16 -15.29
N ARG A 223 -0.86 -6.78 -14.07
CA ARG A 223 -0.22 -5.47 -13.90
C ARG A 223 1.02 -5.33 -14.78
N PRO A 224 1.29 -4.15 -15.36
CA PRO A 224 2.47 -3.94 -16.19
C PRO A 224 3.76 -4.03 -15.36
N GLY A 225 4.74 -4.76 -15.88
CA GLY A 225 6.08 -4.90 -15.31
C GLY A 225 7.13 -3.98 -15.94
N CYS A 226 6.72 -3.21 -16.95
CA CYS A 226 7.48 -2.13 -17.55
C CYS A 226 6.52 -1.09 -18.13
N ILE A 227 7.02 0.12 -18.38
CA ILE A 227 6.20 1.21 -18.90
C ILE A 227 5.63 0.95 -20.29
N MET A 228 6.23 0.06 -21.07
CA MET A 228 5.78 -0.29 -22.42
C MET A 228 4.52 -1.17 -22.41
N ASP A 229 4.28 -1.93 -21.35
CA ASP A 229 3.10 -2.79 -21.20
C ASP A 229 1.94 -2.06 -20.48
N ALA A 230 2.14 -0.81 -20.09
CA ALA A 230 1.14 -0.04 -19.36
C ALA A 230 -0.12 0.22 -20.20
N SER A 231 -1.29 0.01 -19.57
CA SER A 231 -2.62 0.23 -20.19
C SER A 231 -2.90 -0.64 -21.42
N ASP A 232 -2.24 -1.79 -21.52
CA ASP A 232 -2.51 -2.74 -22.58
C ASP A 232 -3.85 -3.47 -22.40
N ILE A 233 -4.21 -4.28 -23.40
CA ILE A 233 -5.47 -5.04 -23.39
C ILE A 233 -5.54 -5.99 -22.20
N SER A 234 -4.42 -6.62 -21.84
CA SER A 234 -4.37 -7.59 -20.73
C SER A 234 -4.66 -6.94 -19.39
N GLN A 235 -4.07 -5.78 -19.10
CA GLN A 235 -4.33 -5.02 -17.90
C GLN A 235 -5.79 -4.55 -17.81
N ILE A 236 -6.29 -3.95 -18.88
CA ILE A 236 -7.66 -3.38 -18.89
C ILE A 236 -8.73 -4.47 -18.85
N GLU A 237 -8.54 -5.59 -19.54
CA GLU A 237 -9.50 -6.71 -19.53
C GLU A 237 -9.57 -7.38 -18.14
N GLU A 238 -8.44 -7.54 -17.49
CA GLU A 238 -8.44 -8.03 -16.09
C GLU A 238 -9.17 -7.04 -15.18
N LEU A 239 -8.93 -5.73 -15.32
CA LEU A 239 -9.62 -4.72 -14.52
C LEU A 239 -11.15 -4.77 -14.72
N VAL A 240 -11.63 -5.00 -15.93
CA VAL A 240 -13.07 -5.20 -16.22
C VAL A 240 -13.60 -6.40 -15.44
N THR A 241 -12.88 -7.51 -15.47
CA THR A 241 -13.23 -8.71 -14.70
C THR A 241 -13.27 -8.44 -13.19
N LEU A 242 -12.26 -7.72 -12.67
CA LEU A 242 -12.21 -7.34 -11.25
C LEU A 242 -13.39 -6.44 -10.84
N GLY A 243 -13.85 -5.57 -11.75
CA GLY A 243 -15.06 -4.76 -11.52
C GLY A 243 -16.34 -5.59 -11.42
N GLU A 244 -16.45 -6.68 -12.19
CA GLU A 244 -17.58 -7.62 -12.09
C GLU A 244 -17.54 -8.41 -10.77
N LEU A 245 -16.36 -8.91 -10.40
CA LEU A 245 -16.13 -9.63 -9.17
C LEU A 245 -16.39 -8.75 -7.93
N THR A 246 -16.06 -7.48 -7.99
CA THR A 246 -16.35 -6.49 -6.94
C THR A 246 -17.84 -6.43 -6.62
N ARG A 247 -18.70 -6.36 -7.65
CA ARG A 247 -20.16 -6.34 -7.44
C ARG A 247 -20.66 -7.60 -6.75
N ARG A 248 -20.19 -8.77 -7.19
CA ARG A 248 -20.54 -10.07 -6.56
C ARG A 248 -20.10 -10.14 -5.10
N ALA A 249 -18.91 -9.60 -4.77
CA ALA A 249 -18.45 -9.54 -3.38
C ALA A 249 -19.35 -8.65 -2.52
N TRP A 250 -19.72 -7.48 -3.03
CA TRP A 250 -20.63 -6.58 -2.33
C TRP A 250 -22.04 -7.15 -2.12
N GLU A 251 -22.54 -7.97 -3.04
CA GLU A 251 -23.81 -8.69 -2.86
C GLU A 251 -23.76 -9.68 -1.68
N LYS A 252 -22.58 -10.17 -1.33
CA LYS A 252 -22.32 -11.02 -0.15
C LYS A 252 -21.80 -10.26 1.07
N ASP A 253 -21.84 -8.94 1.08
CA ASP A 253 -21.34 -8.06 2.14
C ASP A 253 -19.83 -8.17 2.42
N VAL A 254 -19.04 -8.62 1.46
CA VAL A 254 -17.59 -8.71 1.56
C VAL A 254 -16.95 -7.40 1.13
N GLN A 255 -16.09 -6.84 1.97
CA GLN A 255 -15.28 -5.66 1.67
C GLN A 255 -14.21 -6.02 0.62
N VAL A 256 -14.01 -5.11 -0.34
CA VAL A 256 -13.08 -5.32 -1.47
C VAL A 256 -12.25 -4.09 -1.71
N MET A 257 -10.97 -4.28 -2.00
CA MET A 257 -10.11 -3.33 -2.69
C MET A 257 -9.54 -3.97 -3.95
N ILE A 258 -9.15 -3.15 -4.91
CA ILE A 258 -8.62 -3.58 -6.20
C ILE A 258 -7.12 -3.34 -6.20
N GLU A 259 -6.30 -4.29 -6.63
CA GLU A 259 -4.90 -4.04 -6.93
C GLU A 259 -4.76 -3.40 -8.32
N GLY A 260 -3.74 -2.61 -8.49
CA GLY A 260 -3.54 -1.81 -9.69
C GLY A 260 -2.08 -1.65 -10.09
N PRO A 261 -1.83 -0.81 -11.12
CA PRO A 261 -0.63 -0.87 -11.93
C PRO A 261 0.66 -0.70 -11.12
N GLY A 262 1.71 -1.41 -11.60
CA GLY A 262 3.08 -1.27 -11.13
C GLY A 262 3.85 -0.24 -11.94
N HIS A 263 4.29 -0.58 -13.16
CA HIS A 263 5.06 0.33 -14.02
C HIS A 263 4.12 1.08 -14.96
N MET A 264 4.19 2.43 -14.96
CA MET A 264 3.30 3.24 -15.80
C MET A 264 3.86 4.63 -16.04
N PRO A 265 3.90 5.11 -17.31
CA PRO A 265 4.35 6.47 -17.59
C PRO A 265 3.35 7.49 -17.01
N ILE A 266 3.88 8.65 -16.56
CA ILE A 266 3.13 9.68 -15.80
C ILE A 266 1.81 10.07 -16.48
N ASN A 267 1.84 10.24 -17.81
CA ASN A 267 0.67 10.68 -18.58
C ASN A 267 -0.47 9.67 -18.66
N GLN A 268 -0.28 8.43 -18.21
CA GLN A 268 -1.33 7.41 -18.21
C GLN A 268 -1.93 7.17 -16.81
N ILE A 269 -1.29 7.64 -15.75
CA ILE A 269 -1.69 7.34 -14.37
C ILE A 269 -3.10 7.85 -14.08
N GLN A 270 -3.38 9.12 -14.38
CA GLN A 270 -4.70 9.71 -14.14
C GLN A 270 -5.82 8.91 -14.82
N ALA A 271 -5.67 8.63 -16.11
CA ALA A 271 -6.68 7.87 -16.85
C ALA A 271 -6.93 6.48 -16.25
N ASN A 272 -5.88 5.78 -15.81
CA ASN A 272 -6.02 4.48 -15.14
C ASN A 272 -6.79 4.57 -13.82
N MET A 273 -6.55 5.62 -13.01
CA MET A 273 -7.30 5.85 -11.78
C MET A 273 -8.78 6.10 -12.07
N GLU A 274 -9.09 6.93 -13.05
CA GLU A 274 -10.46 7.26 -13.46
C GLU A 274 -11.22 6.05 -14.02
N ILE A 275 -10.55 5.23 -14.86
CA ILE A 275 -11.09 3.98 -15.39
C ILE A 275 -11.44 3.02 -14.26
N GLN A 276 -10.51 2.81 -13.31
CA GLN A 276 -10.77 1.94 -12.17
C GLN A 276 -11.97 2.42 -11.33
N LYS A 277 -12.01 3.72 -11.00
CA LYS A 277 -13.16 4.29 -10.24
C LYS A 277 -14.48 4.08 -10.95
N THR A 278 -14.50 4.18 -12.27
CA THR A 278 -15.70 3.96 -13.06
C THR A 278 -16.11 2.49 -13.10
N ILE A 279 -15.19 1.60 -13.46
CA ILE A 279 -15.46 0.16 -13.64
C ILE A 279 -15.75 -0.50 -12.29
N CYS A 280 -14.96 -0.20 -11.25
CA CYS A 280 -15.07 -0.79 -9.92
C CYS A 280 -15.95 0.04 -8.96
N LYS A 281 -16.76 0.99 -9.49
CA LYS A 281 -17.78 1.73 -8.72
C LYS A 281 -17.25 2.48 -7.49
N GLY A 282 -16.02 2.97 -7.56
CA GLY A 282 -15.37 3.70 -6.48
C GLY A 282 -14.74 2.83 -5.38
N ALA A 283 -14.67 1.53 -5.56
CA ALA A 283 -13.92 0.65 -4.66
C ALA A 283 -12.50 1.18 -4.42
N PRO A 284 -11.91 1.03 -3.22
CA PRO A 284 -10.55 1.47 -2.93
C PRO A 284 -9.54 0.85 -3.90
N PHE A 285 -8.58 1.66 -4.35
CA PHE A 285 -7.54 1.23 -5.28
C PHE A 285 -6.20 1.17 -4.56
N TYR A 286 -5.57 -0.02 -4.59
CA TYR A 286 -4.28 -0.35 -4.02
C TYR A 286 -3.28 -0.49 -5.15
N VAL A 287 -2.28 0.40 -5.24
CA VAL A 287 -1.34 0.45 -6.37
C VAL A 287 0.10 0.20 -5.94
N LEU A 288 0.87 -0.43 -6.82
CA LEU A 288 2.30 -0.65 -6.63
C LEU A 288 3.08 0.51 -7.28
N GLY A 289 3.25 1.57 -6.54
CA GLY A 289 3.84 2.80 -7.06
C GLY A 289 2.77 3.78 -7.57
N PRO A 290 2.58 3.96 -8.91
CA PRO A 290 3.33 3.37 -10.03
C PRO A 290 4.78 3.84 -10.19
N LEU A 291 5.64 2.95 -10.69
CA LEU A 291 7.00 3.30 -11.09
C LEU A 291 6.96 3.99 -12.46
N VAL A 292 7.38 5.25 -12.50
CA VAL A 292 7.18 6.12 -13.68
C VAL A 292 8.26 5.98 -14.77
N THR A 293 9.32 5.21 -14.48
CA THR A 293 10.41 4.89 -15.42
C THR A 293 11.11 3.61 -14.98
N ASP A 294 11.66 2.86 -15.95
CA ASP A 294 12.30 1.56 -15.71
C ASP A 294 13.83 1.65 -15.60
N ILE A 295 14.42 2.83 -15.76
CA ILE A 295 15.87 3.01 -15.83
C ILE A 295 16.54 3.38 -14.51
N ALA A 296 15.85 3.23 -13.40
CA ALA A 296 16.31 3.69 -12.10
C ALA A 296 16.48 2.57 -11.03
N PRO A 297 17.09 1.41 -11.35
CA PRO A 297 17.37 0.40 -10.33
C PRO A 297 18.17 0.99 -9.17
N GLY A 298 17.79 0.68 -7.93
CA GLY A 298 18.35 1.29 -6.72
C GLY A 298 17.67 2.59 -6.28
N TYR A 299 16.80 3.16 -7.13
CA TYR A 299 16.01 4.38 -6.86
C TYR A 299 14.51 4.16 -7.10
N ASP A 300 14.05 2.92 -7.13
CA ASP A 300 12.65 2.59 -7.42
C ASP A 300 11.68 3.20 -6.40
N HIS A 301 12.10 3.41 -5.15
CA HIS A 301 11.35 4.14 -4.15
C HIS A 301 11.06 5.61 -4.55
N ILE A 302 11.97 6.26 -5.29
CA ILE A 302 11.76 7.62 -5.80
C ILE A 302 10.78 7.60 -6.98
N THR A 303 10.98 6.69 -7.95
CA THR A 303 10.08 6.58 -9.11
C THR A 303 8.66 6.21 -8.69
N SER A 304 8.53 5.33 -7.69
CA SER A 304 7.29 4.96 -7.03
C SER A 304 6.64 6.13 -6.28
N ALA A 305 7.42 6.95 -5.56
CA ALA A 305 6.88 8.11 -4.86
C ALA A 305 6.29 9.14 -5.83
N ILE A 306 6.95 9.39 -6.97
CA ILE A 306 6.44 10.29 -8.01
C ILE A 306 5.09 9.79 -8.53
N GLY A 307 5.04 8.52 -8.97
CA GLY A 307 3.81 7.95 -9.51
C GLY A 307 2.73 7.76 -8.46
N GLY A 308 3.11 7.38 -7.24
CA GLY A 308 2.21 7.21 -6.10
C GLY A 308 1.51 8.51 -5.69
N ALA A 309 2.24 9.63 -5.67
CA ALA A 309 1.64 10.94 -5.40
C ALA A 309 0.58 11.30 -6.45
N ILE A 310 0.88 11.06 -7.73
CA ILE A 310 -0.07 11.30 -8.82
C ILE A 310 -1.27 10.36 -8.70
N ALA A 311 -1.02 9.05 -8.55
CA ALA A 311 -2.08 8.06 -8.44
C ALA A 311 -3.03 8.35 -7.26
N ALA A 312 -2.48 8.69 -6.10
CA ALA A 312 -3.27 9.00 -4.91
C ALA A 312 -4.06 10.31 -5.07
N THR A 313 -3.51 11.31 -5.76
CA THR A 313 -4.23 12.55 -6.10
C THR A 313 -5.47 12.27 -6.94
N TYR A 314 -5.38 11.30 -7.85
CA TYR A 314 -6.47 10.94 -8.77
C TYR A 314 -7.31 9.74 -8.31
N GLY A 315 -7.10 9.23 -7.11
CA GLY A 315 -8.04 8.28 -6.52
C GLY A 315 -7.49 6.99 -5.95
N ALA A 316 -6.20 6.68 -6.06
CA ALA A 316 -5.63 5.59 -5.28
C ALA A 316 -5.74 5.93 -3.79
N SER A 317 -6.09 4.92 -2.98
CA SER A 317 -6.34 5.11 -1.55
C SER A 317 -5.31 4.38 -0.69
N PHE A 318 -4.52 3.50 -1.32
CA PHE A 318 -3.56 2.64 -0.65
C PHE A 318 -2.33 2.48 -1.54
N LEU A 319 -1.17 2.84 -1.03
CA LEU A 319 0.10 2.78 -1.74
C LEU A 319 0.93 1.62 -1.21
N CYS A 320 1.28 0.69 -2.09
CA CYS A 320 2.34 -0.26 -1.79
C CYS A 320 3.67 0.50 -1.79
N TYR A 321 4.41 0.43 -0.70
CA TYR A 321 5.74 1.00 -0.67
C TYR A 321 6.68 0.24 -1.61
N VAL A 322 7.69 0.92 -2.09
CA VAL A 322 8.77 0.33 -2.87
C VAL A 322 10.09 0.75 -2.23
N THR A 323 11.05 -0.16 -2.16
CA THR A 323 12.35 0.10 -1.54
C THR A 323 13.44 0.38 -2.57
N PRO A 324 14.60 0.94 -2.19
CA PRO A 324 15.77 1.02 -3.07
C PRO A 324 16.25 -0.36 -3.57
N ALA A 325 15.96 -1.41 -2.80
CA ALA A 325 16.37 -2.78 -3.12
C ALA A 325 15.45 -3.49 -4.13
N GLU A 326 14.34 -2.86 -4.54
CA GLU A 326 13.36 -3.47 -5.46
C GLU A 326 14.04 -3.98 -6.72
N HIS A 327 13.64 -5.17 -7.18
CA HIS A 327 14.22 -5.89 -8.32
C HIS A 327 15.72 -6.29 -8.18
N LEU A 328 16.38 -5.96 -7.05
CA LEU A 328 17.82 -6.20 -6.85
C LEU A 328 18.12 -7.25 -5.76
N ARG A 329 17.48 -7.13 -4.59
CA ARG A 329 17.68 -8.02 -3.44
C ARG A 329 16.55 -7.92 -2.42
N LEU A 330 16.52 -8.81 -1.43
CA LEU A 330 15.63 -8.65 -0.29
C LEU A 330 16.05 -7.39 0.51
N PRO A 331 15.11 -6.47 0.84
CA PRO A 331 15.42 -5.23 1.52
C PRO A 331 15.90 -5.46 2.97
N ASP A 332 16.88 -4.70 3.39
CA ASP A 332 17.30 -4.58 4.79
C ASP A 332 16.49 -3.49 5.53
N LEU A 333 16.79 -3.28 6.82
CA LEU A 333 16.09 -2.28 7.64
C LEU A 333 16.21 -0.85 7.09
N ASN A 334 17.33 -0.50 6.50
CA ASN A 334 17.53 0.84 5.93
C ASN A 334 16.75 1.02 4.63
N ASP A 335 16.74 0.00 3.77
CA ASP A 335 15.91 0.01 2.56
C ASP A 335 14.42 0.16 2.90
N VAL A 336 13.96 -0.58 3.92
CA VAL A 336 12.58 -0.49 4.42
C VAL A 336 12.28 0.94 4.88
N LYS A 337 13.19 1.55 5.67
CA LYS A 337 13.05 2.93 6.12
C LYS A 337 12.93 3.92 4.95
N GLU A 338 13.84 3.86 3.98
CA GLU A 338 13.83 4.77 2.81
C GLU A 338 12.54 4.59 1.99
N GLY A 339 12.07 3.36 1.78
CA GLY A 339 10.83 3.08 1.09
C GLY A 339 9.58 3.62 1.82
N ILE A 340 9.51 3.46 3.13
CA ILE A 340 8.41 4.00 3.95
C ILE A 340 8.37 5.52 3.86
N ILE A 341 9.52 6.18 4.01
CA ILE A 341 9.58 7.64 3.95
C ILE A 341 9.15 8.14 2.57
N ALA A 342 9.63 7.52 1.49
CA ALA A 342 9.25 7.86 0.13
C ALA A 342 7.73 7.73 -0.10
N ALA A 343 7.14 6.61 0.32
CA ALA A 343 5.70 6.37 0.21
C ALA A 343 4.87 7.35 1.06
N ARG A 344 5.31 7.67 2.29
CA ARG A 344 4.64 8.65 3.15
C ARG A 344 4.70 10.06 2.58
N ILE A 345 5.81 10.46 1.96
CA ILE A 345 5.90 11.76 1.26
C ILE A 345 4.90 11.80 0.11
N ALA A 346 4.81 10.73 -0.69
CA ALA A 346 3.86 10.63 -1.79
C ALA A 346 2.40 10.71 -1.31
N ALA A 347 2.05 9.94 -0.27
CA ALA A 347 0.73 9.92 0.34
C ALA A 347 0.34 11.31 0.89
N HIS A 348 1.24 11.95 1.64
CA HIS A 348 0.99 13.25 2.23
C HIS A 348 0.82 14.36 1.17
N ALA A 349 1.66 14.38 0.14
CA ALA A 349 1.52 15.32 -0.97
C ALA A 349 0.17 15.18 -1.69
N ALA A 350 -0.29 13.95 -1.88
CA ALA A 350 -1.60 13.67 -2.46
C ALA A 350 -2.75 14.08 -1.53
N ASP A 351 -2.61 13.87 -0.23
CA ASP A 351 -3.63 14.25 0.76
C ASP A 351 -3.82 15.76 0.83
N ILE A 352 -2.75 16.55 0.72
CA ILE A 352 -2.83 18.01 0.56
C ILE A 352 -3.59 18.36 -0.71
N ALA A 353 -3.25 17.75 -1.85
CA ALA A 353 -3.88 18.03 -3.14
C ALA A 353 -5.37 17.68 -3.16
N LYS A 354 -5.77 16.61 -2.44
CA LYS A 354 -7.18 16.20 -2.27
C LYS A 354 -7.95 17.06 -1.26
N GLY A 355 -7.27 17.88 -0.47
CA GLY A 355 -7.89 18.65 0.61
C GLY A 355 -8.34 17.78 1.79
N VAL A 356 -7.63 16.69 2.09
CA VAL A 356 -7.92 15.84 3.25
C VAL A 356 -7.80 16.67 4.53
N PRO A 357 -8.80 16.62 5.44
CA PRO A 357 -8.77 17.39 6.67
C PRO A 357 -7.50 17.18 7.48
N GLY A 358 -6.87 18.28 7.92
CA GLY A 358 -5.64 18.24 8.73
C GLY A 358 -4.34 18.01 7.95
N ALA A 359 -4.38 17.64 6.67
CA ALA A 359 -3.15 17.40 5.91
C ALA A 359 -2.26 18.65 5.82
N ILE A 360 -2.82 19.76 5.38
CA ILE A 360 -2.10 21.03 5.26
C ILE A 360 -1.63 21.62 6.62
N ASP A 361 -2.27 21.24 7.71
CA ASP A 361 -1.92 21.75 9.05
C ASP A 361 -0.54 21.27 9.50
N TRP A 362 -0.12 20.11 9.03
CA TRP A 362 1.22 19.59 9.31
C TRP A 362 2.29 20.44 8.63
N ASP A 363 2.10 20.79 7.35
CA ASP A 363 3.01 21.71 6.64
C ASP A 363 3.01 23.10 7.27
N LEU A 364 1.84 23.62 7.64
CA LEU A 364 1.74 24.91 8.32
C LEU A 364 2.50 24.94 9.66
N LYS A 365 2.55 23.82 10.39
CA LYS A 365 3.36 23.70 11.61
C LYS A 365 4.85 23.79 11.26
N MET A 366 5.30 23.09 10.23
CA MET A 366 6.67 23.16 9.72
C MET A 366 7.02 24.58 9.27
N ASP A 367 6.15 25.24 8.50
CA ASP A 367 6.39 26.57 7.95
C ASP A 367 6.51 27.64 9.03
N LYS A 368 5.67 27.55 10.08
CA LYS A 368 5.79 28.44 11.25
C LYS A 368 7.13 28.26 11.95
N ALA A 369 7.59 27.05 12.14
CA ALA A 369 8.91 26.76 12.73
C ALA A 369 10.06 27.25 11.84
N ARG A 370 9.96 27.05 10.51
CA ARG A 370 10.94 27.54 9.53
C ARG A 370 11.03 29.06 9.51
N ARG A 371 9.89 29.76 9.60
CA ARG A 371 9.84 31.22 9.60
C ARG A 371 10.69 31.82 10.70
N VAL A 372 10.67 31.25 11.90
CA VAL A 372 11.42 31.75 13.05
C VAL A 372 12.77 31.05 13.26
N LEU A 373 13.12 30.13 12.36
CA LEU A 373 14.35 29.32 12.42
C LEU A 373 14.44 28.47 13.70
N ASP A 374 13.30 28.05 14.24
CA ASP A 374 13.22 27.09 15.35
C ASP A 374 13.53 25.68 14.83
N TRP A 375 14.77 25.26 14.98
CA TRP A 375 15.25 23.98 14.46
C TRP A 375 14.65 22.78 15.17
N ASP A 376 14.41 22.88 16.48
CA ASP A 376 13.81 21.76 17.21
C ASP A 376 12.36 21.55 16.82
N ALA A 377 11.58 22.60 16.69
CA ALA A 377 10.22 22.52 16.19
C ALA A 377 10.15 22.01 14.72
N GLN A 378 11.14 22.37 13.87
CA GLN A 378 11.26 21.83 12.51
C GLN A 378 11.53 20.32 12.52
N PHE A 379 12.43 19.85 13.38
CA PHE A 379 12.71 18.41 13.50
C PHE A 379 11.52 17.64 14.02
N ASP A 380 10.81 18.18 15.00
CA ASP A 380 9.62 17.55 15.57
C ASP A 380 8.44 17.49 14.56
N ALA A 381 8.42 18.39 13.61
CA ALA A 381 7.46 18.38 12.50
C ALA A 381 7.94 17.57 11.28
N ALA A 382 9.19 17.12 11.23
CA ALA A 382 9.73 16.41 10.09
C ALA A 382 9.15 14.98 9.96
N ILE A 383 8.98 14.51 8.74
CA ILE A 383 8.54 13.14 8.44
C ILE A 383 9.62 12.09 8.83
N ASP A 384 10.90 12.46 8.78
CA ASP A 384 12.04 11.72 9.34
C ASP A 384 12.89 12.64 10.23
N PRO A 385 12.52 12.82 11.49
CA PRO A 385 13.24 13.71 12.41
C PRO A 385 14.69 13.26 12.70
N GLU A 386 14.94 11.96 12.67
CA GLU A 386 16.29 11.40 12.94
C GLU A 386 17.26 11.79 11.83
N LYS A 387 16.87 11.63 10.57
CA LYS A 387 17.69 12.00 9.41
C LYS A 387 17.94 13.51 9.36
N ALA A 388 16.90 14.31 9.62
CA ALA A 388 17.00 15.76 9.65
C ALA A 388 17.96 16.26 10.74
N ARG A 389 17.86 15.75 11.98
CA ARG A 389 18.77 16.07 13.08
C ARG A 389 20.21 15.67 12.76
N ARG A 390 20.41 14.45 12.25
CA ARG A 390 21.74 13.95 11.88
C ARG A 390 22.41 14.85 10.84
N TYR A 391 21.73 15.18 9.76
CA TYR A 391 22.30 16.03 8.68
C TYR A 391 22.70 17.40 9.18
N ARG A 392 21.90 18.00 10.08
CA ARG A 392 22.29 19.27 10.69
C ARG A 392 23.51 19.14 11.61
N GLN A 393 23.61 18.04 12.37
CA GLN A 393 24.74 17.79 13.26
C GLN A 393 26.04 17.52 12.53
N GLU A 394 26.00 16.85 11.37
CA GLU A 394 27.17 16.56 10.53
C GLU A 394 27.81 17.82 9.93
N ALA A 395 27.04 18.89 9.77
CA ALA A 395 27.50 20.17 9.19
C ALA A 395 27.00 21.36 10.01
N LYS A 396 27.36 21.42 11.31
CA LYS A 396 26.99 22.55 12.17
C LYS A 396 27.54 23.87 11.64
N PRO A 397 26.69 24.91 11.51
CA PRO A 397 27.17 26.27 11.21
C PRO A 397 27.84 26.87 12.44
N GLU A 398 28.71 27.88 12.22
CA GLU A 398 29.30 28.68 13.31
C GLU A 398 28.21 29.37 14.14
N LYS A 399 27.18 29.89 13.48
CA LYS A 399 26.00 30.50 14.13
C LYS A 399 24.82 29.50 14.10
N GLU A 400 24.30 29.16 15.27
CA GLU A 400 23.26 28.13 15.40
C GLU A 400 21.89 28.53 14.81
N ASP A 401 21.67 29.80 14.55
CA ASP A 401 20.42 30.36 14.02
C ASP A 401 20.19 30.12 12.51
N THR A 402 21.25 29.76 11.75
CA THR A 402 21.15 29.49 10.32
C THR A 402 21.69 28.11 9.96
N CYS A 403 21.51 27.66 8.71
CA CYS A 403 22.19 26.46 8.22
C CYS A 403 23.54 26.82 7.59
N SER A 404 24.44 25.84 7.50
CA SER A 404 25.77 26.01 6.89
C SER A 404 25.73 26.30 5.38
N MET A 405 24.58 26.13 4.71
CA MET A 405 24.44 26.42 3.28
C MET A 405 24.41 27.93 3.01
N CYS A 406 23.67 28.70 3.79
CA CYS A 406 23.46 30.13 3.55
C CYS A 406 24.24 31.02 4.51
N GLY A 407 24.45 30.64 5.79
CA GLY A 407 25.10 31.45 6.78
C GLY A 407 24.50 32.87 6.88
N ASN A 408 25.33 33.93 6.75
CA ASN A 408 24.88 35.31 6.77
C ASN A 408 23.97 35.70 5.58
N PHE A 409 23.98 34.93 4.49
CA PHE A 409 23.07 35.12 3.34
C PHE A 409 21.68 34.51 3.53
N CYS A 410 21.33 34.01 4.72
CA CYS A 410 20.03 33.38 4.98
C CYS A 410 18.89 34.38 4.69
N ALA A 411 18.15 34.10 3.62
CA ALA A 411 17.03 34.94 3.19
C ALA A 411 15.94 35.06 4.27
N VAL A 412 15.60 33.97 4.94
CA VAL A 412 14.57 33.95 5.99
C VAL A 412 15.00 34.87 7.14
N LYS A 413 16.23 34.72 7.65
CA LYS A 413 16.77 35.55 8.74
C LYS A 413 16.80 37.00 8.37
N ASN A 414 17.37 37.32 7.18
CA ASN A 414 17.57 38.70 6.75
C ASN A 414 16.22 39.40 6.47
N MET A 415 15.26 38.70 5.84
CA MET A 415 13.95 39.28 5.61
C MET A 415 13.16 39.50 6.90
N ASN A 416 13.25 38.60 7.88
CA ASN A 416 12.63 38.84 9.19
C ASN A 416 13.17 40.12 9.83
N LYS A 417 14.49 40.29 9.86
CA LYS A 417 15.14 41.52 10.39
C LYS A 417 14.69 42.79 9.67
N ILE A 418 14.66 42.76 8.32
CA ILE A 418 14.21 43.89 7.52
C ILE A 418 12.74 44.24 7.82
N MET A 419 11.86 43.22 7.95
CA MET A 419 10.45 43.44 8.27
C MET A 419 10.25 43.98 9.68
N ASP A 420 11.16 43.70 10.60
CA ASP A 420 11.20 44.26 11.96
C ASP A 420 11.85 45.64 12.04
N GLY A 421 12.27 46.21 10.89
CA GLY A 421 12.84 47.54 10.78
C GLY A 421 14.36 47.60 11.06
N GLU A 422 15.03 46.45 11.10
CA GLU A 422 16.48 46.37 11.29
C GLU A 422 17.23 46.59 9.97
N ILE A 423 18.40 47.20 10.07
CA ILE A 423 19.34 47.31 8.94
C ILE A 423 20.17 46.01 8.91
N VAL A 424 20.16 45.32 7.78
CA VAL A 424 20.93 44.09 7.58
C VAL A 424 22.20 44.39 6.81
N SER A 425 23.36 44.07 7.40
CA SER A 425 24.63 43.95 6.68
C SER A 425 25.00 42.47 6.52
N ILE A 426 25.32 42.07 5.30
CA ILE A 426 25.77 40.70 4.98
C ILE A 426 27.25 40.52 5.36
N PHE A 427 27.98 41.62 5.51
CA PHE A 427 29.42 41.64 5.73
C PHE A 427 29.82 41.96 7.18
N ASP A 428 28.87 42.20 8.07
CA ASP A 428 29.16 42.40 9.49
C ASP A 428 29.45 41.04 10.17
N GLU A 429 30.59 40.96 10.84
CA GLU A 429 31.07 39.82 11.60
C GLU A 429 30.24 39.57 12.88
#